data_3f41d6f4933d6fc42901dff9891e582b
#
_entry.id   3f41d6f4933d6fc42901dff9891e582b
#
_cell.length_a   1.000
_cell.length_b   1.000
_cell.length_c   1.000
_cell.angle_alpha   90.00
_cell.angle_beta   90.00
_cell.angle_gamma   90.00
#
_symmetry.space_group_name_H-M   'P 1'
#
loop_
_entity.id
_entity.type
_entity.pdbx_description
1 polymer ?
#
loop_
_entity_poly.entity_id
_entity_poly.type
_entity_poly.pdbx_seq_one_letter_code
_entity_poly.pdbx_strand_id
1 'polypeptide(L)'
;DVVNYCDKQMLEAADALPSVYTDPSKYGRITKVMALTVRARMLLFAASPLVNGNPWYANYRNHDGELVFSSTYDPNKWAKAAEACKLCIDEAEKAGYKLYKELNDDGTIDPFMSTYNVHILSWEEGNKEITFPYTKDCSYESFLRVTSVREVGGGNGLGVYQGLVDAFFTKNGLPITDPDSKYEEKGF
;
A
#
# COMPACT_ATOMS: atom_id res chain seq x y z
N ASP A 1 6.60 1.00 24.43
CA ASP A 1 6.20 0.32 23.18
C ASP A 1 6.32 1.30 22.00
N VAL A 2 7.19 0.94 21.05
CA VAL A 2 7.54 1.78 19.88
C VAL A 2 6.30 2.09 19.03
N VAL A 3 5.41 1.13 18.82
CA VAL A 3 4.19 1.32 18.01
C VAL A 3 3.28 2.38 18.64
N ASN A 4 3.07 2.34 19.95
CA ASN A 4 2.24 3.33 20.65
C ASN A 4 2.89 4.73 20.63
N TYR A 5 4.20 4.79 20.74
CA TYR A 5 4.93 6.04 20.62
C TYR A 5 4.76 6.65 19.21
N CYS A 6 5.01 5.86 18.17
CA CYS A 6 4.83 6.30 16.79
C CYS A 6 3.38 6.69 16.48
N ASP A 7 2.41 5.92 16.98
CA ASP A 7 0.98 6.23 16.82
C ASP A 7 0.62 7.61 17.36
N LYS A 8 1.09 7.92 18.59
CA LYS A 8 0.91 9.22 19.21
C LYS A 8 1.58 10.34 18.41
N GLN A 9 2.85 10.15 18.03
CA GLN A 9 3.60 11.16 17.29
C GLN A 9 2.99 11.45 15.92
N MET A 10 2.47 10.43 15.23
CA MET A 10 1.81 10.62 13.94
C MET A 10 0.48 11.37 14.06
N LEU A 11 -0.27 11.17 15.14
CA LEU A 11 -1.49 11.97 15.40
C LEU A 11 -1.15 13.41 15.70
N GLU A 12 -0.17 13.68 16.57
CA GLU A 12 0.29 15.03 16.87
C GLU A 12 0.79 15.75 15.61
N ALA A 13 1.56 15.05 14.77
CA ALA A 13 2.01 15.59 13.50
C ALA A 13 0.84 15.88 12.54
N ALA A 14 -0.12 14.97 12.45
CA ALA A 14 -1.30 15.13 11.60
C ALA A 14 -2.13 16.36 11.99
N ASP A 15 -2.23 16.67 13.27
CA ASP A 15 -2.96 17.85 13.75
C ASP A 15 -2.25 19.16 13.41
N ALA A 16 -0.93 19.14 13.29
CA ALA A 16 -0.12 20.33 12.94
C ALA A 16 0.05 20.55 11.42
N LEU A 17 -0.28 19.54 10.60
CA LEU A 17 -0.05 19.56 9.16
C LEU A 17 -1.31 20.00 8.38
N PRO A 18 -1.15 20.72 7.25
CA PRO A 18 -2.27 20.99 6.36
C PRO A 18 -2.75 19.71 5.68
N SER A 19 -4.06 19.63 5.41
CA SER A 19 -4.64 18.45 4.72
C SER A 19 -4.17 18.33 3.27
N VAL A 20 -3.93 19.47 2.60
CA VAL A 20 -3.44 19.56 1.23
C VAL A 20 -2.68 20.88 1.04
N TYR A 21 -1.71 20.87 0.12
CA TYR A 21 -1.07 22.11 -0.36
C TYR A 21 -1.72 22.53 -1.68
N THR A 22 -2.15 23.78 -1.78
CA THR A 22 -2.70 24.37 -3.01
C THR A 22 -1.61 25.01 -3.88
N ASP A 23 -0.45 25.30 -3.31
CA ASP A 23 0.72 25.84 -4.01
C ASP A 23 1.49 24.69 -4.69
N PRO A 24 1.59 24.66 -6.03
CA PRO A 24 2.31 23.62 -6.74
C PRO A 24 3.78 23.45 -6.32
N SER A 25 4.44 24.54 -5.88
CA SER A 25 5.83 24.49 -5.40
C SER A 25 6.00 23.68 -4.11
N LYS A 26 4.89 23.37 -3.44
CA LYS A 26 4.86 22.60 -2.19
C LYS A 26 4.38 21.16 -2.37
N TYR A 27 4.10 20.74 -3.59
CA TYR A 27 3.72 19.35 -3.86
C TYR A 27 4.82 18.39 -3.43
N GLY A 28 4.41 17.24 -2.91
CA GLY A 28 5.31 16.24 -2.32
C GLY A 28 5.75 16.54 -0.87
N ARG A 29 5.40 17.69 -0.29
CA ARG A 29 5.59 17.93 1.15
C ARG A 29 4.59 17.12 1.95
N ILE A 30 4.99 16.73 3.16
CA ILE A 30 4.16 15.92 4.04
C ILE A 30 2.88 16.66 4.41
N THR A 31 1.74 16.00 4.25
CA THR A 31 0.41 16.47 4.61
C THR A 31 -0.19 15.66 5.75
N LYS A 32 -1.29 16.15 6.34
CA LYS A 32 -2.10 15.41 7.31
C LYS A 32 -2.50 14.03 6.77
N VAL A 33 -2.98 13.97 5.52
CA VAL A 33 -3.41 12.71 4.89
C VAL A 33 -2.25 11.73 4.75
N MET A 34 -1.06 12.20 4.37
CA MET A 34 0.14 11.36 4.32
C MET A 34 0.49 10.77 5.69
N ALA A 35 0.50 11.60 6.75
CA ALA A 35 0.80 11.16 8.11
C ALA A 35 -0.21 10.09 8.57
N LEU A 36 -1.51 10.32 8.32
CA LEU A 36 -2.57 9.37 8.65
C LEU A 36 -2.49 8.07 7.82
N THR A 37 -2.08 8.15 6.55
CA THR A 37 -1.86 6.97 5.69
C THR A 37 -0.76 6.08 6.26
N VAL A 38 0.38 6.67 6.63
CA VAL A 38 1.51 5.93 7.22
C VAL A 38 1.11 5.34 8.58
N ARG A 39 0.37 6.10 9.40
CA ARG A 39 -0.16 5.65 10.68
C ARG A 39 -1.08 4.43 10.50
N ALA A 40 -2.05 4.50 9.61
CA ALA A 40 -2.99 3.41 9.35
C ALA A 40 -2.26 2.14 8.89
N ARG A 41 -1.29 2.27 7.99
CA ARG A 41 -0.46 1.16 7.52
C ARG A 41 0.37 0.54 8.63
N MET A 42 0.98 1.34 9.50
CA MET A 42 1.76 0.86 10.66
C MET A 42 0.88 0.06 11.61
N LEU A 43 -0.31 0.57 11.96
CA LEU A 43 -1.23 -0.10 12.87
C LEU A 43 -1.80 -1.40 12.29
N LEU A 44 -2.10 -1.41 10.99
CA LEU A 44 -2.52 -2.61 10.27
C LEU A 44 -1.43 -3.68 10.29
N PHE A 45 -0.17 -3.30 10.06
CA PHE A 45 0.96 -4.22 10.17
C PHE A 45 1.11 -4.75 11.60
N ALA A 46 1.00 -3.89 12.62
CA ALA A 46 1.09 -4.28 14.03
C ALA A 46 -0.05 -5.20 14.48
N ALA A 47 -1.20 -5.17 13.79
CA ALA A 47 -2.32 -6.07 14.03
C ALA A 47 -2.17 -7.43 13.32
N SER A 48 -1.32 -7.50 12.28
CA SER A 48 -1.18 -8.70 11.44
C SER A 48 -0.67 -9.91 12.21
N PRO A 49 -1.03 -11.13 11.76
CA PRO A 49 -0.56 -12.37 12.38
C PRO A 49 0.96 -12.51 12.41
N LEU A 50 1.67 -11.75 11.59
CA LEU A 50 3.14 -11.76 11.56
C LEU A 50 3.75 -11.34 12.89
N VAL A 51 3.17 -10.33 13.55
CA VAL A 51 3.74 -9.73 14.78
C VAL A 51 2.78 -9.74 15.98
N ASN A 52 1.50 -10.03 15.76
CA ASN A 52 0.47 -10.05 16.80
C ASN A 52 0.26 -11.47 17.31
N GLY A 53 0.98 -11.84 18.35
CA GLY A 53 0.91 -13.17 18.94
C GLY A 53 1.57 -14.27 18.13
N ASN A 54 2.54 -13.96 17.28
CA ASN A 54 3.25 -14.96 16.49
C ASN A 54 4.18 -15.80 17.38
N PRO A 55 3.97 -17.13 17.47
CA PRO A 55 4.78 -18.01 18.31
C PRO A 55 6.25 -18.07 17.90
N TRP A 56 6.58 -17.76 16.65
CA TRP A 56 7.97 -17.75 16.18
C TRP A 56 8.79 -16.66 16.86
N TYR A 57 8.16 -15.57 17.32
CA TYR A 57 8.82 -14.46 18.02
C TYR A 57 8.63 -14.48 19.54
N ALA A 58 8.02 -15.54 20.10
CA ALA A 58 7.70 -15.62 21.53
C ALA A 58 8.92 -15.47 22.46
N ASN A 59 10.10 -15.85 21.99
CA ASN A 59 11.36 -15.77 22.74
C ASN A 59 12.33 -14.73 22.19
N TYR A 60 11.90 -13.89 21.25
CA TYR A 60 12.76 -12.88 20.68
C TYR A 60 12.94 -11.71 21.65
N ARG A 61 14.17 -11.52 22.13
CA ARG A 61 14.52 -10.52 23.13
C ARG A 61 15.51 -9.50 22.57
N ASN A 62 15.39 -8.26 23.05
CA ASN A 62 16.39 -7.23 22.82
C ASN A 62 17.66 -7.53 23.64
N HIS A 63 18.65 -6.69 23.49
CA HIS A 63 19.93 -6.81 24.19
C HIS A 63 19.78 -6.67 25.72
N ASP A 64 18.75 -5.99 26.23
CA ASP A 64 18.45 -5.85 27.66
C ASP A 64 17.64 -7.04 28.21
N GLY A 65 17.35 -8.03 27.38
CA GLY A 65 16.59 -9.23 27.75
C GLY A 65 15.07 -9.07 27.76
N GLU A 66 14.54 -7.92 27.32
CA GLU A 66 13.11 -7.68 27.22
C GLU A 66 12.51 -8.31 25.94
N LEU A 67 11.29 -8.81 26.02
CA LEU A 67 10.58 -9.32 24.85
C LEU A 67 10.24 -8.18 23.90
N VAL A 68 10.66 -8.34 22.63
CA VAL A 68 10.38 -7.35 21.56
C VAL A 68 8.95 -7.49 21.03
N PHE A 69 8.41 -8.71 20.97
CA PHE A 69 7.07 -9.00 20.49
C PHE A 69 6.22 -9.63 21.60
N SER A 70 4.93 -9.29 21.61
CA SER A 70 3.97 -10.00 22.47
C SER A 70 3.73 -11.41 21.93
N SER A 71 3.84 -12.40 22.82
CA SER A 71 3.47 -13.79 22.50
C SER A 71 1.95 -14.02 22.53
N THR A 72 1.18 -13.03 23.02
CA THR A 72 -0.27 -13.11 23.14
C THR A 72 -0.95 -12.34 22.03
N TYR A 73 -1.89 -13.00 21.33
CA TYR A 73 -2.72 -12.34 20.33
C TYR A 73 -3.67 -11.33 20.98
N ASP A 74 -3.69 -10.11 20.44
CA ASP A 74 -4.59 -9.04 20.90
C ASP A 74 -5.53 -8.63 19.75
N PRO A 75 -6.82 -8.97 19.81
CA PRO A 75 -7.82 -8.61 18.80
C PRO A 75 -8.07 -7.10 18.73
N ASN A 76 -7.80 -6.35 19.81
CA ASN A 76 -8.03 -4.90 19.83
C ASN A 76 -7.10 -4.15 18.87
N LYS A 77 -5.98 -4.74 18.49
CA LYS A 77 -5.09 -4.15 17.47
C LYS A 77 -5.79 -4.01 16.12
N TRP A 78 -6.66 -4.96 15.75
CA TRP A 78 -7.47 -4.86 14.53
C TRP A 78 -8.51 -3.75 14.61
N ALA A 79 -9.20 -3.60 15.76
CA ALA A 79 -10.12 -2.50 15.97
C ALA A 79 -9.42 -1.14 15.83
N LYS A 80 -8.25 -1.00 16.49
CA LYS A 80 -7.45 0.22 16.43
C LYS A 80 -6.96 0.52 14.99
N ALA A 81 -6.56 -0.51 14.25
CA ALA A 81 -6.17 -0.37 12.84
C ALA A 81 -7.37 0.06 11.97
N ALA A 82 -8.55 -0.53 12.18
CA ALA A 82 -9.77 -0.15 11.46
C ALA A 82 -10.18 1.31 11.72
N GLU A 83 -10.12 1.76 12.97
CA GLU A 83 -10.36 3.17 13.33
C GLU A 83 -9.37 4.11 12.65
N ALA A 84 -8.08 3.73 12.60
CA ALA A 84 -7.06 4.52 11.94
C ALA A 84 -7.27 4.60 10.42
N CYS A 85 -7.65 3.50 9.79
CA CYS A 85 -8.00 3.46 8.38
C CYS A 85 -9.23 4.35 8.09
N LYS A 86 -10.27 4.25 8.93
CA LYS A 86 -11.48 5.07 8.80
C LYS A 86 -11.16 6.56 8.90
N LEU A 87 -10.39 6.96 9.91
CA LEU A 87 -9.96 8.35 10.07
C LEU A 87 -9.16 8.83 8.85
N CYS A 88 -8.25 8.00 8.34
CA CYS A 88 -7.47 8.33 7.15
C CYS A 88 -8.36 8.56 5.92
N ILE A 89 -9.35 7.70 5.68
CA ILE A 89 -10.29 7.82 4.56
C ILE A 89 -11.11 9.10 4.71
N ASP A 90 -11.68 9.35 5.89
CA ASP A 90 -12.52 10.52 6.14
C ASP A 90 -11.76 11.83 5.92
N GLU A 91 -10.51 11.90 6.38
CA GLU A 91 -9.68 13.10 6.19
C GLU A 91 -9.20 13.24 4.74
N ALA A 92 -8.93 12.11 4.04
CA ALA A 92 -8.58 12.13 2.63
C ALA A 92 -9.75 12.62 1.77
N GLU A 93 -10.95 12.14 2.00
CA GLU A 93 -12.16 12.59 1.27
C GLU A 93 -12.44 14.08 1.51
N LYS A 94 -12.32 14.56 2.75
CA LYS A 94 -12.43 15.99 3.07
C LYS A 94 -11.37 16.86 2.35
N ALA A 95 -10.17 16.29 2.15
CA ALA A 95 -9.08 16.94 1.42
C ALA A 95 -9.23 16.89 -0.10
N GLY A 96 -10.29 16.23 -0.62
CA GLY A 96 -10.59 16.12 -2.04
C GLY A 96 -9.97 14.89 -2.73
N TYR A 97 -9.35 13.98 -1.97
CA TYR A 97 -8.94 12.69 -2.51
C TYR A 97 -10.17 11.80 -2.75
N LYS A 98 -10.11 10.99 -3.78
CA LYS A 98 -11.19 10.06 -4.13
C LYS A 98 -10.68 9.00 -5.08
N LEU A 99 -11.39 7.88 -5.16
CA LEU A 99 -11.10 6.87 -6.16
C LEU A 99 -11.25 7.48 -7.57
N TYR A 100 -10.24 7.23 -8.41
CA TYR A 100 -10.26 7.67 -9.79
C TYR A 100 -11.31 6.90 -10.58
N LYS A 101 -12.11 7.61 -11.36
CA LYS A 101 -13.15 7.03 -12.20
C LYS A 101 -13.13 7.71 -13.55
N GLU A 102 -12.92 6.92 -14.59
CA GLU A 102 -13.15 7.32 -15.97
C GLU A 102 -14.59 7.00 -16.33
N LEU A 103 -15.22 7.86 -17.13
CA LEU A 103 -16.59 7.68 -17.53
C LEU A 103 -16.68 7.44 -19.04
N ASN A 104 -17.56 6.52 -19.44
CA ASN A 104 -17.98 6.34 -20.82
C ASN A 104 -18.85 7.53 -21.27
N ASP A 105 -19.10 7.64 -22.56
CA ASP A 105 -19.94 8.70 -23.16
C ASP A 105 -21.40 8.70 -22.62
N ASP A 106 -21.88 7.56 -22.13
CA ASP A 106 -23.19 7.40 -21.51
C ASP A 106 -23.22 7.73 -20.00
N GLY A 107 -22.10 8.14 -19.44
CA GLY A 107 -21.94 8.49 -18.02
C GLY A 107 -21.74 7.29 -17.08
N THR A 108 -21.67 6.08 -17.58
CA THR A 108 -21.31 4.90 -16.78
C THR A 108 -19.80 4.85 -16.53
N ILE A 109 -19.38 4.17 -15.45
CA ILE A 109 -17.96 4.01 -15.14
C ILE A 109 -17.33 3.03 -16.14
N ASP A 110 -16.23 3.43 -16.77
CA ASP A 110 -15.34 2.53 -17.50
C ASP A 110 -14.35 1.89 -16.49
N PRO A 111 -14.53 0.62 -16.13
CA PRO A 111 -13.68 -0.03 -15.13
C PRO A 111 -12.26 -0.28 -15.65
N PHE A 112 -12.10 -0.52 -16.96
CA PHE A 112 -10.78 -0.74 -17.56
C PHE A 112 -9.97 0.56 -17.59
N MET A 113 -10.54 1.63 -18.17
CA MET A 113 -9.84 2.91 -18.27
C MET A 113 -9.62 3.56 -16.89
N SER A 114 -10.54 3.36 -15.93
CA SER A 114 -10.33 3.81 -14.55
C SER A 114 -9.09 3.15 -13.94
N THR A 115 -8.95 1.84 -14.08
CA THR A 115 -7.78 1.10 -13.57
C THR A 115 -6.50 1.46 -14.34
N TYR A 116 -6.58 1.56 -15.66
CA TYR A 116 -5.45 1.92 -16.52
C TYR A 116 -4.91 3.31 -16.17
N ASN A 117 -5.78 4.31 -16.07
CA ASN A 117 -5.41 5.69 -15.80
C ASN A 117 -4.83 5.90 -14.39
N VAL A 118 -5.28 5.17 -13.38
CA VAL A 118 -4.67 5.19 -12.04
C VAL A 118 -3.18 4.87 -12.08
N HIS A 119 -2.74 3.99 -12.99
CA HIS A 119 -1.34 3.61 -13.14
C HIS A 119 -0.53 4.56 -14.02
N ILE A 120 -1.19 5.25 -14.95
CA ILE A 120 -0.55 6.09 -15.97
C ILE A 120 -0.50 7.56 -15.55
N LEU A 121 -1.61 8.08 -14.99
CA LEU A 121 -1.68 9.47 -14.60
C LEU A 121 -0.79 9.75 -13.39
N SER A 122 0.09 10.72 -13.52
CA SER A 122 0.86 11.21 -12.40
C SER A 122 -0.03 11.99 -11.43
N TRP A 123 0.44 12.20 -10.22
CA TRP A 123 -0.23 13.05 -9.23
C TRP A 123 -0.33 14.51 -9.72
N GLU A 124 0.61 14.98 -10.54
CA GLU A 124 0.61 16.32 -11.17
C GLU A 124 -0.52 16.48 -12.17
N GLU A 125 -0.90 15.42 -12.85
CA GLU A 125 -2.01 15.37 -13.79
C GLU A 125 -3.39 15.30 -13.11
N GLY A 126 -3.41 15.37 -11.78
CA GLY A 126 -4.64 15.44 -11.01
C GLY A 126 -5.20 14.08 -10.60
N ASN A 127 -4.37 13.03 -10.57
CA ASN A 127 -4.76 11.74 -9.99
C ASN A 127 -5.08 11.90 -8.50
N LYS A 128 -6.38 11.99 -8.18
CA LYS A 128 -6.88 12.20 -6.82
C LYS A 128 -6.80 10.98 -5.93
N GLU A 129 -6.37 9.83 -6.47
CA GLU A 129 -6.18 8.61 -5.70
C GLU A 129 -4.81 8.53 -4.99
N ILE A 130 -3.83 9.28 -5.49
CA ILE A 130 -2.48 9.27 -4.95
C ILE A 130 -2.39 10.17 -3.71
N THR A 131 -2.33 9.57 -2.53
CA THR A 131 -2.19 10.29 -1.24
C THR A 131 -0.74 10.52 -0.84
N PHE A 132 0.18 9.67 -1.27
CA PHE A 132 1.60 9.74 -0.90
C PHE A 132 2.50 9.46 -2.11
N PRO A 133 2.75 10.46 -2.97
CA PRO A 133 3.62 10.29 -4.13
C PRO A 133 5.08 10.17 -3.71
N TYR A 134 5.81 9.29 -4.37
CA TYR A 134 7.27 9.27 -4.33
C TYR A 134 7.80 10.18 -5.44
N THR A 135 8.32 11.33 -5.05
CA THR A 135 8.72 12.39 -6.00
C THR A 135 10.21 12.38 -6.35
N LYS A 136 10.98 11.45 -5.79
CA LYS A 136 12.39 11.32 -6.12
C LYS A 136 12.54 10.67 -7.49
N ASP A 137 13.39 11.26 -8.32
CA ASP A 137 13.74 10.70 -9.62
C ASP A 137 14.28 9.28 -9.48
N CYS A 138 13.64 8.34 -10.16
CA CYS A 138 14.05 6.95 -10.22
C CYS A 138 14.87 6.78 -11.50
N SER A 139 16.11 6.32 -11.38
CA SER A 139 16.92 6.03 -12.56
C SER A 139 16.22 4.97 -13.41
N TYR A 140 15.58 5.41 -14.48
CA TYR A 140 14.91 4.56 -15.46
C TYR A 140 15.83 3.47 -15.99
N GLU A 141 17.09 3.82 -16.22
CA GLU A 141 18.10 2.89 -16.68
C GLU A 141 18.37 1.76 -15.66
N SER A 142 18.46 2.09 -14.38
CA SER A 142 18.65 1.07 -13.33
C SER A 142 17.44 0.15 -13.20
N PHE A 143 16.23 0.67 -13.34
CA PHE A 143 15.01 -0.12 -13.28
C PHE A 143 14.90 -1.07 -14.47
N LEU A 144 15.09 -0.58 -15.69
CA LEU A 144 15.11 -1.42 -16.88
C LEU A 144 16.18 -2.50 -16.80
N ARG A 145 17.34 -2.16 -16.27
CA ARG A 145 18.46 -3.08 -16.18
C ARG A 145 18.16 -4.29 -15.30
N VAL A 146 17.40 -4.12 -14.21
CA VAL A 146 17.06 -5.23 -13.31
C VAL A 146 15.81 -6.00 -13.72
N THR A 147 14.91 -5.38 -14.49
CA THR A 147 13.63 -5.98 -14.92
C THR A 147 13.70 -6.66 -16.28
N SER A 148 14.59 -6.22 -17.16
CA SER A 148 14.70 -6.77 -18.52
C SER A 148 15.52 -8.05 -18.55
N VAL A 149 15.15 -8.95 -19.47
CA VAL A 149 15.88 -10.19 -19.72
C VAL A 149 17.24 -9.93 -20.38
N ARG A 150 18.17 -10.86 -20.22
CA ARG A 150 19.55 -10.70 -20.73
C ARG A 150 19.63 -10.52 -22.24
N GLU A 151 18.74 -11.15 -22.98
CA GLU A 151 18.70 -11.12 -24.44
C GLU A 151 18.51 -9.70 -25.01
N VAL A 152 17.90 -8.81 -24.21
CA VAL A 152 17.73 -7.38 -24.59
C VAL A 152 18.65 -6.45 -23.77
N GLY A 153 19.72 -6.99 -23.20
CA GLY A 153 20.73 -6.22 -22.47
C GLY A 153 20.37 -5.98 -20.99
N GLY A 154 19.37 -6.66 -20.48
CA GLY A 154 18.99 -6.58 -19.06
C GLY A 154 19.88 -7.42 -18.12
N GLY A 155 19.75 -7.15 -16.82
CA GLY A 155 20.47 -7.85 -15.76
C GLY A 155 19.75 -9.09 -15.23
N ASN A 156 18.46 -9.28 -15.57
CA ASN A 156 17.61 -10.36 -15.07
C ASN A 156 17.64 -10.48 -13.53
N GLY A 157 17.63 -9.35 -12.84
CA GLY A 157 17.84 -9.28 -11.39
C GLY A 157 16.55 -9.33 -10.56
N LEU A 158 15.39 -9.17 -11.19
CA LEU A 158 14.08 -9.28 -10.54
C LEU A 158 13.28 -10.43 -11.14
N GLY A 159 12.88 -11.34 -10.27
CA GLY A 159 11.95 -12.42 -10.58
C GLY A 159 10.70 -12.31 -9.71
N VAL A 160 9.59 -12.78 -10.22
CA VAL A 160 8.33 -12.89 -9.48
C VAL A 160 8.29 -14.26 -8.81
N TYR A 161 8.01 -14.30 -7.50
CA TYR A 161 7.84 -15.59 -6.83
C TYR A 161 6.47 -16.20 -7.18
N GLN A 162 6.40 -17.53 -7.20
CA GLN A 162 5.23 -18.28 -7.66
C GLN A 162 3.92 -17.85 -6.96
N GLY A 163 3.94 -17.66 -5.65
CA GLY A 163 2.74 -17.25 -4.92
C GLY A 163 2.15 -15.90 -5.34
N LEU A 164 2.96 -14.99 -5.93
CA LEU A 164 2.42 -13.77 -6.52
C LEU A 164 1.79 -14.06 -7.89
N VAL A 165 2.38 -14.96 -8.69
CA VAL A 165 1.79 -15.41 -9.96
C VAL A 165 0.44 -16.07 -9.69
N ASP A 166 0.37 -16.94 -8.70
CA ASP A 166 -0.85 -17.65 -8.30
C ASP A 166 -1.96 -16.73 -7.76
N ALA A 167 -1.60 -15.55 -7.30
CA ALA A 167 -2.57 -14.56 -6.82
C ALA A 167 -3.28 -13.79 -7.95
N PHE A 168 -2.82 -13.90 -9.20
CA PHE A 168 -3.51 -13.29 -10.33
C PHE A 168 -4.79 -14.06 -10.68
N PHE A 169 -5.80 -13.32 -11.07
CA PHE A 169 -7.05 -13.89 -11.56
C PHE A 169 -6.90 -14.40 -12.99
N THR A 170 -7.63 -15.46 -13.30
CA THR A 170 -7.78 -15.93 -14.69
C THR A 170 -8.57 -14.91 -15.52
N LYS A 171 -8.57 -15.07 -16.84
CA LYS A 171 -9.34 -14.20 -17.77
C LYS A 171 -10.83 -14.11 -17.45
N ASN A 172 -11.35 -15.05 -16.67
CA ASN A 172 -12.75 -15.10 -16.23
C ASN A 172 -12.97 -14.35 -14.90
N GLY A 173 -11.93 -13.72 -14.33
CA GLY A 173 -11.99 -13.04 -13.05
C GLY A 173 -12.03 -13.96 -11.82
N LEU A 174 -11.72 -15.25 -12.00
CA LEU A 174 -11.72 -16.25 -10.94
C LEU A 174 -10.28 -16.55 -10.48
N PRO A 175 -10.06 -16.81 -9.18
CA PRO A 175 -8.76 -17.30 -8.71
C PRO A 175 -8.44 -18.67 -9.31
N ILE A 176 -7.16 -19.01 -9.45
CA ILE A 176 -6.71 -20.27 -10.03
C ILE A 176 -7.18 -21.50 -9.23
N THR A 177 -7.49 -21.33 -7.95
CA THR A 177 -8.01 -22.37 -7.06
C THR A 177 -9.50 -22.65 -7.23
N ASP A 178 -10.21 -21.81 -7.98
CA ASP A 178 -11.64 -22.01 -8.25
C ASP A 178 -11.83 -23.04 -9.37
N PRO A 179 -12.63 -24.10 -9.17
CA PRO A 179 -12.88 -25.11 -10.19
C PRO A 179 -13.45 -24.56 -11.50
N ASP A 180 -14.25 -23.49 -11.43
CA ASP A 180 -14.86 -22.86 -12.60
C ASP A 180 -13.85 -22.00 -13.38
N SER A 181 -12.69 -21.73 -12.83
CA SER A 181 -11.60 -21.03 -13.54
C SER A 181 -11.09 -21.81 -14.73
N LYS A 182 -11.20 -23.16 -14.70
CA LYS A 182 -10.63 -24.11 -15.66
C LYS A 182 -9.12 -23.91 -15.86
N TYR A 183 -8.45 -23.40 -14.81
CA TYR A 183 -7.01 -23.26 -14.81
C TYR A 183 -6.36 -24.65 -14.67
N GLU A 184 -5.38 -24.92 -15.50
CA GLU A 184 -4.53 -26.10 -15.40
C GLU A 184 -3.09 -25.64 -15.38
N GLU A 185 -2.35 -26.02 -14.33
CA GLU A 185 -0.90 -25.81 -14.29
C GLU A 185 -0.25 -26.71 -15.34
N LYS A 186 0.27 -26.11 -16.39
CA LYS A 186 1.08 -26.82 -17.38
C LYS A 186 2.53 -26.63 -17.01
N GLY A 187 3.15 -27.68 -16.51
CA GLY A 187 4.58 -27.67 -16.19
C GLY A 187 5.45 -27.24 -17.37
N PHE A 188 6.62 -26.76 -17.05
CA PHE A 188 7.63 -26.34 -18.03
C PHE A 188 8.23 -27.54 -18.76
#